data_ceb7503746be0028e7ddd8244daef829
#
_entry.id   ceb7503746be0028e7ddd8244daef829
#
_cell.length_a   1.000
_cell.length_b   1.000
_cell.length_c   1.000
_cell.angle_alpha   90.00
_cell.angle_beta   90.00
_cell.angle_gamma   90.00
#
_symmetry.space_group_name_H-M   'P 1'
#
loop_
_entity.id
_entity.type
_entity.pdbx_description
1 polymer ?
#
loop_
_entity_poly.entity_id
_entity_poly.type
_entity_poly.pdbx_seq_one_letter_code
_entity_poly.pdbx_strand_id
1 'polypeptide(L)'
;MGGTLNPANPSKTRIRLYDANLGGWGQRLQFNALIEPDRHPDFAYEFLYRKNSIAGSFINGTVGYTQLNSGSGYGEEEEKAYYIRFDRPLVSPYTRYAGGMEISGNWSENFFNVNDSLFRDYRYVVNDFWIGYNIGANRNFENRSRHFIAIRAFDQHFTRVPIQSWEQAQPIYNDQTFILTSATFFKQDFYTARYIYGFGRTEDVPYGHHVSLTMGWSRQRGVDRPYFGAEAEKSLVTPLGEFYTLGLRAGGFSNDGLEDATVLLSGSLTSRLIPRGQFLFRQSIQLDYTRVYNQRTSTPLDINNEFGLQYFKADSLWGTKRFNIHSETLAFSPWQLLGFRFAPFAFGEMAMINGPDGSIFDRPYFGFGGGVRTRNENLIFGTVEMRIIYYPRTVEDISQFNIRFTSNLRIKYSGSFVRAPGFVRYN
;
A
#
# COMPACT_ATOMS: atom_id res chain seq x y z
N MET A 1 -20.56 -9.55 -2.30
CA MET A 1 -19.79 -10.70 -2.78
C MET A 1 -18.69 -10.20 -3.70
N GLY A 2 -17.51 -10.76 -3.65
CA GLY A 2 -16.42 -10.49 -4.60
C GLY A 2 -15.58 -11.75 -4.72
N GLY A 3 -15.12 -12.07 -5.90
CA GLY A 3 -14.18 -13.16 -6.16
C GLY A 3 -13.02 -12.62 -7.00
N THR A 4 -11.83 -13.13 -6.81
CA THR A 4 -10.68 -12.89 -7.67
C THR A 4 -10.19 -14.21 -8.20
N LEU A 5 -10.20 -14.35 -9.52
CA LEU A 5 -9.51 -15.43 -10.23
C LEU A 5 -8.19 -14.85 -10.74
N ASN A 6 -7.11 -15.54 -10.51
CA ASN A 6 -5.83 -15.24 -11.13
C ASN A 6 -5.62 -16.17 -12.32
N PRO A 7 -5.71 -15.69 -13.57
CA PRO A 7 -5.56 -16.56 -14.73
C PRO A 7 -4.15 -17.13 -14.89
N ALA A 8 -3.13 -16.50 -14.31
CA ALA A 8 -1.77 -17.02 -14.28
C ALA A 8 -1.62 -18.23 -13.33
N ASN A 9 -2.56 -18.38 -12.39
CA ASN A 9 -2.71 -19.56 -11.55
C ASN A 9 -4.20 -19.83 -11.35
N PRO A 10 -4.87 -20.48 -12.33
CA PRO A 10 -6.31 -20.71 -12.30
C PRO A 10 -6.75 -21.66 -11.18
N SER A 11 -5.83 -22.38 -10.58
CA SER A 11 -6.08 -23.26 -9.44
C SER A 11 -6.32 -22.47 -8.14
N LYS A 12 -5.86 -21.22 -8.04
CA LYS A 12 -6.03 -20.38 -6.83
C LYS A 12 -7.30 -19.54 -6.89
N THR A 13 -8.34 -19.98 -6.19
CA THR A 13 -9.63 -19.29 -6.16
C THR A 13 -9.87 -18.64 -4.80
N ARG A 14 -10.17 -17.34 -4.79
CA ARG A 14 -10.58 -16.61 -3.58
C ARG A 14 -12.04 -16.19 -3.66
N ILE A 15 -12.81 -16.50 -2.64
CA ILE A 15 -14.21 -16.13 -2.48
C ILE A 15 -14.34 -15.24 -1.25
N ARG A 16 -15.00 -14.09 -1.41
CA ARG A 16 -15.30 -13.18 -0.31
C ARG A 16 -16.79 -13.02 -0.16
N LEU A 17 -17.29 -13.37 1.02
CA LEU A 17 -18.66 -13.13 1.45
C LEU A 17 -18.63 -12.10 2.57
N TYR A 18 -19.47 -11.09 2.50
CA TYR A 18 -19.60 -10.14 3.60
C TYR A 18 -21.00 -9.54 3.65
N ASP A 19 -21.45 -9.30 4.87
CA ASP A 19 -22.56 -8.43 5.19
C ASP A 19 -22.00 -7.15 5.84
N ALA A 20 -22.30 -5.99 5.28
CA ALA A 20 -21.77 -4.72 5.74
C ALA A 20 -22.55 -4.09 6.89
N ASN A 21 -23.76 -4.60 7.16
CA ASN A 21 -24.67 -4.05 8.17
C ASN A 21 -25.57 -5.13 8.78
N LEU A 22 -24.97 -6.17 9.32
CA LEU A 22 -25.64 -7.31 9.91
C LEU A 22 -26.71 -6.87 10.94
N GLY A 23 -27.95 -7.25 10.69
CA GLY A 23 -29.07 -6.89 11.53
C GLY A 23 -29.39 -5.38 11.61
N GLY A 24 -28.83 -4.53 10.75
CA GLY A 24 -29.01 -3.08 10.78
C GLY A 24 -28.21 -2.35 11.89
N TRP A 25 -27.31 -3.03 12.60
CA TRP A 25 -26.64 -2.52 13.80
C TRP A 25 -25.23 -1.98 13.56
N GLY A 26 -24.89 -1.67 12.30
CA GLY A 26 -23.56 -1.17 11.94
C GLY A 26 -22.45 -2.19 12.17
N GLN A 27 -22.78 -3.48 12.13
CA GLN A 27 -21.85 -4.59 12.27
C GLN A 27 -21.53 -5.16 10.90
N ARG A 28 -20.27 -5.49 10.68
CA ARG A 28 -19.79 -6.15 9.47
C ARG A 28 -19.28 -7.54 9.83
N LEU A 29 -19.82 -8.53 9.14
CA LEU A 29 -19.31 -9.89 9.16
C LEU A 29 -18.68 -10.19 7.80
N GLN A 30 -17.49 -10.73 7.79
CA GLN A 30 -16.79 -11.08 6.55
C GLN A 30 -16.16 -12.47 6.70
N PHE A 31 -16.36 -13.28 5.67
CA PHE A 31 -15.70 -14.55 5.50
C PHE A 31 -15.00 -14.57 4.15
N ASN A 32 -13.70 -14.83 4.15
CA ASN A 32 -12.91 -15.06 2.96
C ASN A 32 -12.51 -16.53 2.94
N ALA A 33 -12.64 -17.15 1.79
CA ALA A 33 -12.18 -18.51 1.53
C ALA A 33 -11.14 -18.50 0.42
N LEU A 34 -10.13 -19.33 0.56
CA LEU A 34 -9.13 -19.62 -0.46
C LEU A 34 -9.16 -21.11 -0.73
N ILE A 35 -9.20 -21.46 -2.00
CA ILE A 35 -9.02 -22.84 -2.50
C ILE A 35 -7.76 -22.82 -3.36
N GLU A 36 -6.77 -23.61 -3.00
CA GLU A 36 -5.47 -23.69 -3.65
C GLU A 36 -4.93 -25.13 -3.56
N PRO A 37 -4.97 -25.90 -4.65
CA PRO A 37 -4.64 -27.34 -4.66
C PRO A 37 -3.23 -27.67 -4.21
N ASP A 38 -2.26 -26.76 -4.41
CA ASP A 38 -0.88 -26.97 -4.02
C ASP A 38 -0.64 -26.72 -2.51
N ARG A 39 -1.67 -26.30 -1.81
CA ARG A 39 -1.65 -25.99 -0.38
C ARG A 39 -2.21 -27.15 0.45
N HIS A 40 -1.68 -27.39 1.62
CA HIS A 40 -2.14 -28.44 2.55
C HIS A 40 -2.52 -27.83 3.91
N PRO A 41 -3.82 -27.82 4.28
CA PRO A 41 -4.97 -28.23 3.46
C PRO A 41 -5.25 -27.28 2.30
N ASP A 42 -5.88 -27.78 1.22
CA ASP A 42 -6.22 -27.02 0.00
C ASP A 42 -7.14 -25.82 0.27
N PHE A 43 -7.78 -25.82 1.42
CA PHE A 43 -8.71 -24.80 1.85
C PHE A 43 -8.13 -23.95 2.97
N ALA A 44 -8.19 -22.63 2.81
CA ALA A 44 -7.86 -21.65 3.85
C ALA A 44 -8.98 -20.63 4.01
N TYR A 45 -9.09 -20.06 5.19
CA TYR A 45 -10.12 -19.07 5.47
C TYR A 45 -9.66 -17.94 6.36
N GLU A 46 -10.40 -16.85 6.27
CA GLU A 46 -10.34 -15.71 7.18
C GLU A 46 -11.76 -15.41 7.65
N PHE A 47 -11.89 -15.17 8.92
CA PHE A 47 -13.10 -14.67 9.54
C PHE A 47 -12.82 -13.32 10.18
N LEU A 48 -13.68 -12.33 9.89
CA LEU A 48 -13.55 -10.98 10.42
C LEU A 48 -14.92 -10.48 10.88
N TYR A 49 -14.97 -10.04 12.12
CA TYR A 49 -16.10 -9.30 12.67
C TYR A 49 -15.67 -7.88 12.99
N ARG A 50 -16.45 -6.89 12.51
CA ARG A 50 -16.21 -5.47 12.79
C ARG A 50 -17.49 -4.81 13.30
N LYS A 51 -17.39 -4.17 14.44
CA LYS A 51 -18.40 -3.24 14.98
C LYS A 51 -17.96 -1.82 14.69
N ASN A 52 -18.76 -1.11 13.89
CA ASN A 52 -18.51 0.30 13.64
C ASN A 52 -19.13 1.16 14.74
N SER A 53 -18.46 2.27 15.07
CA SER A 53 -18.95 3.29 16.04
C SER A 53 -19.47 2.69 17.35
N ILE A 54 -18.60 1.99 18.09
CA ILE A 54 -18.95 1.38 19.38
C ILE A 54 -19.54 2.46 20.30
N ALA A 55 -20.76 2.26 20.77
CA ALA A 55 -21.50 3.19 21.63
C ALA A 55 -21.52 4.65 21.14
N GLY A 56 -21.49 4.88 19.82
CA GLY A 56 -21.49 6.23 19.24
C GLY A 56 -20.16 6.99 19.31
N SER A 57 -19.08 6.34 19.75
CA SER A 57 -17.76 6.96 19.99
C SER A 57 -16.93 7.20 18.73
N PHE A 58 -17.40 6.81 17.54
CA PHE A 58 -16.63 6.71 16.30
C PHE A 58 -15.43 5.74 16.36
N ILE A 59 -15.29 4.97 17.44
CA ILE A 59 -14.31 3.91 17.55
C ILE A 59 -14.89 2.65 16.89
N ASN A 60 -14.15 2.08 15.98
CA ASN A 60 -14.49 0.82 15.35
C ASN A 60 -13.65 -0.28 16.00
N GLY A 61 -14.26 -1.41 16.32
CA GLY A 61 -13.56 -2.60 16.82
C GLY A 61 -13.61 -3.70 15.78
N THR A 62 -12.50 -4.40 15.59
CA THR A 62 -12.37 -5.52 14.66
C THR A 62 -11.69 -6.68 15.39
N VAL A 63 -12.27 -7.86 15.26
CA VAL A 63 -11.66 -9.12 15.70
C VAL A 63 -11.59 -10.03 14.50
N GLY A 64 -10.46 -10.69 14.31
CA GLY A 64 -10.26 -11.58 13.18
C GLY A 64 -9.38 -12.77 13.49
N TYR A 65 -9.61 -13.81 12.72
CA TYR A 65 -8.72 -14.95 12.55
C TYR A 65 -8.46 -15.15 11.07
N THR A 66 -7.23 -15.38 10.70
CA THR A 66 -6.84 -15.56 9.30
C THR A 66 -5.82 -16.69 9.12
N GLN A 67 -5.91 -17.34 7.98
CA GLN A 67 -4.89 -18.22 7.40
C GLN A 67 -4.45 -17.67 6.03
N LEU A 68 -4.73 -16.39 5.75
CA LEU A 68 -4.57 -15.73 4.46
C LEU A 68 -3.60 -14.55 4.52
N ASN A 69 -2.66 -14.59 5.44
CA ASN A 69 -1.63 -13.54 5.59
C ASN A 69 -2.20 -12.12 5.80
N SER A 70 -3.37 -12.02 6.45
CA SER A 70 -4.07 -10.73 6.65
C SER A 70 -3.81 -10.10 8.01
N GLY A 71 -3.03 -10.74 8.89
CA GLY A 71 -2.60 -10.20 10.19
C GLY A 71 -1.65 -9.02 10.01
N SER A 72 -0.64 -8.94 10.82
CA SER A 72 0.43 -7.93 10.67
C SER A 72 1.33 -8.18 9.47
N GLY A 73 1.45 -9.45 9.01
CA GLY A 73 2.04 -9.83 7.73
C GLY A 73 3.50 -9.44 7.55
N TYR A 74 4.33 -9.65 8.58
CA TYR A 74 5.76 -9.31 8.51
C TYR A 74 6.64 -10.46 7.98
N GLY A 75 6.10 -11.67 7.90
CA GLY A 75 6.83 -12.84 7.44
C GLY A 75 6.76 -13.03 5.92
N GLU A 76 7.66 -13.86 5.41
CA GLU A 76 7.66 -14.27 4.00
C GLU A 76 6.79 -15.50 3.75
N GLU A 77 6.66 -16.37 4.76
CA GLU A 77 5.80 -17.54 4.71
C GLU A 77 4.30 -17.18 4.83
N GLU A 78 3.42 -18.07 4.45
CA GLU A 78 2.01 -17.89 4.75
C GLU A 78 1.76 -18.05 6.25
N GLU A 79 1.04 -17.10 6.83
CA GLU A 79 0.81 -17.00 8.26
C GLU A 79 -0.63 -17.30 8.66
N LYS A 80 -0.76 -17.87 9.85
CA LYS A 80 -2.00 -17.81 10.63
C LYS A 80 -1.90 -16.67 11.64
N ALA A 81 -3.00 -15.98 11.88
CA ALA A 81 -3.01 -14.91 12.87
C ALA A 81 -4.37 -14.76 13.56
N TYR A 82 -4.32 -14.41 14.85
CA TYR A 82 -5.44 -13.79 15.56
C TYR A 82 -5.12 -12.34 15.80
N TYR A 83 -6.11 -11.45 15.61
CA TYR A 83 -5.90 -10.02 15.88
C TYR A 83 -7.15 -9.34 16.42
N ILE A 84 -6.90 -8.34 17.26
CA ILE A 84 -7.89 -7.38 17.74
C ILE A 84 -7.39 -6.00 17.34
N ARG A 85 -8.24 -5.22 16.68
CA ARG A 85 -7.95 -3.86 16.25
C ARG A 85 -9.04 -2.92 16.70
N PHE A 86 -8.64 -1.76 17.21
CA PHE A 86 -9.51 -0.61 17.38
C PHE A 86 -8.97 0.53 16.55
N ASP A 87 -9.86 1.20 15.82
CA ASP A 87 -9.50 2.37 15.04
C ASP A 87 -10.54 3.48 15.23
N ARG A 88 -10.04 4.67 15.46
CA ARG A 88 -10.82 5.91 15.43
C ARG A 88 -10.25 6.82 14.36
N PRO A 89 -10.82 6.81 13.14
CA PRO A 89 -10.39 7.69 12.07
C PRO A 89 -10.73 9.15 12.40
N LEU A 90 -10.01 10.08 11.77
CA LEU A 90 -10.42 11.47 11.77
C LEU A 90 -11.60 11.62 10.79
N VAL A 91 -12.84 11.34 11.28
CA VAL A 91 -14.06 11.30 10.46
C VAL A 91 -14.41 12.63 9.84
N SER A 92 -13.86 13.73 10.35
CA SER A 92 -14.06 15.08 9.85
C SER A 92 -12.86 15.95 10.20
N PRO A 93 -12.53 16.99 9.43
CA PRO A 93 -11.50 17.96 9.77
C PRO A 93 -11.71 18.66 11.13
N TYR A 94 -12.92 18.59 11.67
CA TYR A 94 -13.32 19.18 12.95
C TYR A 94 -13.19 18.20 14.14
N THR A 95 -12.94 16.93 13.87
CA THR A 95 -12.71 15.93 14.92
C THR A 95 -11.36 16.17 15.57
N ARG A 96 -11.31 16.13 16.91
CA ARG A 96 -10.08 16.42 17.67
C ARG A 96 -9.11 15.25 17.75
N TYR A 97 -9.62 14.04 17.90
CA TYR A 97 -8.80 12.86 18.19
C TYR A 97 -8.92 11.84 17.06
N ALA A 98 -7.81 11.25 16.70
CA ALA A 98 -7.71 10.03 15.94
C ALA A 98 -6.78 9.05 16.66
N GLY A 99 -6.88 7.77 16.40
CA GLY A 99 -6.02 6.79 17.05
C GLY A 99 -6.29 5.38 16.58
N GLY A 100 -5.45 4.46 17.03
CA GLY A 100 -5.61 3.06 16.74
C GLY A 100 -4.83 2.20 17.72
N MET A 101 -5.27 0.95 17.80
CA MET A 101 -4.63 -0.10 18.57
C MET A 101 -4.73 -1.40 17.78
N GLU A 102 -3.67 -2.16 17.75
CA GLU A 102 -3.66 -3.53 17.26
C GLU A 102 -2.90 -4.43 18.22
N ILE A 103 -3.47 -5.57 18.53
CA ILE A 103 -2.79 -6.67 19.21
C ILE A 103 -3.00 -7.90 18.33
N SER A 104 -1.90 -8.56 17.93
CA SER A 104 -1.97 -9.77 17.13
C SER A 104 -0.94 -10.81 17.55
N GLY A 105 -1.33 -12.09 17.42
CA GLY A 105 -0.43 -13.22 17.52
C GLY A 105 -0.34 -13.91 16.17
N ASN A 106 0.86 -14.05 15.63
CA ASN A 106 1.13 -14.48 14.28
C ASN A 106 2.12 -15.66 14.28
N TRP A 107 1.94 -16.61 13.38
CA TRP A 107 2.87 -17.72 13.21
C TRP A 107 2.84 -18.26 11.78
N SER A 108 4.01 -18.67 11.30
CA SER A 108 4.14 -19.36 10.02
C SER A 108 3.58 -20.78 10.08
N GLU A 109 3.13 -21.28 8.96
CA GLU A 109 2.67 -22.66 8.81
C GLU A 109 3.15 -23.21 7.47
N ASN A 110 3.71 -24.43 7.48
CA ASN A 110 4.23 -25.10 6.27
C ASN A 110 3.08 -25.66 5.42
N PHE A 111 2.35 -24.80 4.75
CA PHE A 111 1.21 -25.19 3.92
C PHE A 111 1.61 -25.89 2.60
N PHE A 112 2.83 -25.75 2.16
CA PHE A 112 3.29 -26.26 0.87
C PHE A 112 4.24 -27.47 1.01
N ASN A 113 4.35 -28.04 2.22
CA ASN A 113 5.23 -29.15 2.52
C ASN A 113 6.68 -28.90 2.06
N VAL A 114 7.12 -27.67 2.21
CA VAL A 114 8.51 -27.30 1.97
C VAL A 114 9.41 -28.09 2.93
N ASN A 115 10.57 -28.50 2.48
CA ASN A 115 11.53 -29.22 3.31
C ASN A 115 11.84 -28.42 4.59
N ASP A 116 11.86 -29.08 5.74
CA ASP A 116 12.08 -28.45 7.06
C ASP A 116 13.37 -27.61 7.13
N SER A 117 14.38 -27.94 6.33
CA SER A 117 15.60 -27.15 6.23
C SER A 117 15.43 -25.80 5.51
N LEU A 118 14.37 -25.66 4.72
CA LEU A 118 14.06 -24.46 3.94
C LEU A 118 12.88 -23.68 4.52
N PHE A 119 11.99 -24.36 5.24
CA PHE A 119 10.83 -23.75 5.85
C PHE A 119 11.23 -22.82 7.00
N ARG A 120 10.70 -21.60 6.99
CA ARG A 120 10.97 -20.60 8.03
C ARG A 120 9.88 -20.65 9.09
N ASP A 121 10.14 -21.46 10.15
CA ASP A 121 9.24 -21.59 11.29
C ASP A 121 9.45 -20.41 12.27
N TYR A 122 8.47 -19.54 12.38
CA TYR A 122 8.50 -18.39 13.29
C TYR A 122 7.16 -18.13 13.97
N ARG A 123 7.23 -17.46 15.10
CA ARG A 123 6.05 -16.95 15.83
C ARG A 123 6.38 -15.62 16.47
N TYR A 124 5.47 -14.66 16.33
CA TYR A 124 5.62 -13.34 16.95
C TYR A 124 4.29 -12.74 17.39
N VAL A 125 4.38 -11.79 18.31
CA VAL A 125 3.27 -10.98 18.83
C VAL A 125 3.53 -9.53 18.44
N VAL A 126 2.48 -8.81 18.08
CA VAL A 126 2.53 -7.37 17.81
C VAL A 126 1.61 -6.64 18.76
N ASN A 127 2.12 -5.56 19.34
CA ASN A 127 1.39 -4.57 20.10
C ASN A 127 1.63 -3.20 19.46
N ASP A 128 0.59 -2.58 18.93
CA ASP A 128 0.66 -1.29 18.24
C ASP A 128 -0.39 -0.35 18.81
N PHE A 129 0.04 0.81 19.31
CA PHE A 129 -0.82 1.83 19.90
C PHE A 129 -0.44 3.20 19.37
N TRP A 130 -1.42 3.98 18.92
CA TRP A 130 -1.16 5.36 18.59
C TRP A 130 -2.37 6.24 18.90
N ILE A 131 -2.08 7.49 19.22
CA ILE A 131 -3.08 8.53 19.41
C ILE A 131 -2.58 9.83 18.81
N GLY A 132 -3.48 10.61 18.24
CA GLY A 132 -3.18 11.92 17.70
C GLY A 132 -4.26 12.94 17.99
N TYR A 133 -3.84 14.19 17.99
CA TYR A 133 -4.64 15.36 18.28
C TYR A 133 -4.58 16.38 17.15
N ASN A 134 -5.75 16.81 16.68
CA ASN A 134 -5.93 17.81 15.63
C ASN A 134 -6.06 19.19 16.27
N ILE A 135 -5.01 19.99 16.18
CA ILE A 135 -4.96 21.34 16.72
C ILE A 135 -5.76 22.27 15.80
N GLY A 136 -6.67 23.05 16.39
CA GLY A 136 -7.50 24.00 15.64
C GLY A 136 -8.74 23.39 14.99
N ALA A 137 -9.17 22.21 15.45
CA ALA A 137 -10.38 21.52 14.98
C ALA A 137 -11.66 22.38 14.99
N ASN A 138 -11.73 23.40 15.84
CA ASN A 138 -12.90 24.30 15.99
C ASN A 138 -12.72 25.67 15.32
N ARG A 139 -11.67 25.87 14.52
CA ARG A 139 -11.40 27.16 13.86
C ARG A 139 -12.15 27.30 12.54
N ASN A 140 -12.47 28.56 12.19
CA ASN A 140 -13.31 29.00 11.08
C ASN A 140 -13.19 28.17 9.78
N PHE A 141 -14.33 27.98 9.10
CA PHE A 141 -14.48 27.28 7.82
C PHE A 141 -13.56 27.79 6.70
N GLU A 142 -13.11 29.04 6.76
CA GLU A 142 -12.27 29.66 5.74
C GLU A 142 -10.80 29.17 5.78
N ASN A 143 -10.29 28.85 6.97
CA ASN A 143 -8.91 28.37 7.09
C ASN A 143 -8.86 26.84 7.14
N ARG A 144 -8.61 26.22 5.98
CA ARG A 144 -8.54 24.75 5.83
C ARG A 144 -7.19 24.15 6.26
N SER A 145 -6.24 24.99 6.72
CA SER A 145 -4.97 24.50 7.26
C SER A 145 -5.18 23.82 8.61
N ARG A 146 -4.57 22.67 8.81
CA ARG A 146 -4.67 21.84 10.02
C ARG A 146 -3.28 21.43 10.50
N HIS A 147 -3.20 21.27 11.81
CA HIS A 147 -2.00 20.80 12.49
C HIS A 147 -2.36 19.55 13.28
N PHE A 148 -1.66 18.47 13.05
CA PHE A 148 -1.91 17.23 13.72
C PHE A 148 -0.64 16.73 14.39
N ILE A 149 -0.73 16.39 15.67
CA ILE A 149 0.38 15.81 16.43
C ILE A 149 -0.05 14.42 16.86
N ALA A 150 0.82 13.43 16.68
CA ALA A 150 0.55 12.06 17.06
C ALA A 150 1.75 11.40 17.71
N ILE A 151 1.48 10.43 18.58
CA ILE A 151 2.47 9.54 19.19
C ILE A 151 2.06 8.10 18.93
N ARG A 152 3.04 7.22 18.69
CA ARG A 152 2.87 5.79 18.52
C ARG A 152 3.91 5.03 19.30
N ALA A 153 3.48 3.97 19.98
CA ALA A 153 4.31 2.95 20.58
C ALA A 153 4.04 1.62 19.88
N PHE A 154 5.07 0.98 19.42
CA PHE A 154 5.02 -0.28 18.69
C PHE A 154 6.01 -1.26 19.30
N ASP A 155 5.57 -2.50 19.47
CA ASP A 155 6.39 -3.60 19.91
C ASP A 155 6.06 -4.87 19.12
N GLN A 156 7.08 -5.46 18.53
CA GLN A 156 7.03 -6.76 17.87
C GLN A 156 8.06 -7.66 18.53
N HIS A 157 7.57 -8.75 19.10
CA HIS A 157 8.41 -9.70 19.80
C HIS A 157 8.28 -11.10 19.20
N PHE A 158 9.41 -11.68 18.80
CA PHE A 158 9.49 -13.04 18.28
C PHE A 158 9.65 -14.04 19.42
N THR A 159 8.65 -14.92 19.60
CA THR A 159 8.73 -16.05 20.52
C THR A 159 9.39 -17.27 19.89
N ARG A 160 9.47 -17.30 18.56
CA ARG A 160 10.21 -18.27 17.78
C ARG A 160 10.80 -17.57 16.54
N VAL A 161 12.09 -17.76 16.33
CA VAL A 161 12.84 -17.21 15.18
C VAL A 161 13.23 -18.38 14.28
N PRO A 162 13.10 -18.28 12.95
CA PRO A 162 13.50 -19.35 12.05
C PRO A 162 15.02 -19.54 12.05
N ILE A 163 15.47 -20.78 11.86
CA ILE A 163 16.86 -21.08 11.65
C ILE A 163 17.24 -20.55 10.26
N GLN A 164 18.24 -19.65 10.20
CA GLN A 164 18.72 -19.07 8.96
C GLN A 164 20.21 -19.29 8.83
N SER A 165 20.68 -19.63 7.62
CA SER A 165 22.10 -19.57 7.32
C SER A 165 22.57 -18.11 7.31
N TRP A 166 23.83 -17.86 7.60
CA TRP A 166 24.41 -16.51 7.59
C TRP A 166 24.15 -15.74 6.27
N GLU A 167 24.21 -16.47 5.15
CA GLU A 167 24.02 -15.91 3.81
C GLU A 167 22.56 -15.55 3.49
N GLN A 168 21.60 -16.11 4.23
CA GLN A 168 20.15 -15.94 4.04
C GLN A 168 19.48 -15.21 5.20
N ALA A 169 20.28 -14.64 6.11
CA ALA A 169 19.75 -13.96 7.28
C ALA A 169 18.93 -12.72 6.90
N GLN A 170 17.62 -12.79 7.16
CA GLN A 170 16.71 -11.71 6.86
C GLN A 170 16.46 -10.81 8.07
N PRO A 171 16.56 -9.49 7.91
CA PRO A 171 16.39 -8.54 9.02
C PRO A 171 14.99 -8.54 9.64
N ILE A 172 13.98 -9.06 8.93
CA ILE A 172 12.58 -9.02 9.38
C ILE A 172 12.29 -9.91 10.59
N TYR A 173 13.06 -10.99 10.79
CA TYR A 173 12.87 -11.95 11.89
C TYR A 173 13.54 -11.50 13.18
N ASN A 174 13.39 -10.25 13.55
CA ASN A 174 13.96 -9.69 14.76
C ASN A 174 12.94 -8.87 15.54
N ASP A 175 13.11 -8.84 16.84
CA ASP A 175 12.36 -7.96 17.71
C ASP A 175 12.54 -6.50 17.29
N GLN A 176 11.44 -5.76 17.31
CA GLN A 176 11.42 -4.36 17.01
C GLN A 176 10.52 -3.62 18.00
N THR A 177 11.09 -2.64 18.69
CA THR A 177 10.33 -1.74 19.56
C THR A 177 10.63 -0.31 19.15
N PHE A 178 9.61 0.55 19.08
CA PHE A 178 9.82 1.97 18.84
C PHE A 178 8.76 2.85 19.48
N ILE A 179 9.15 4.08 19.78
CA ILE A 179 8.25 5.17 20.17
C ILE A 179 8.51 6.33 19.24
N LEU A 180 7.53 6.72 18.46
CA LEU A 180 7.61 7.79 17.47
C LEU A 180 6.59 8.88 17.75
N THR A 181 6.99 10.12 17.56
CA THR A 181 6.11 11.28 17.58
C THR A 181 6.15 11.95 16.20
N SER A 182 5.02 12.38 15.69
CA SER A 182 4.96 13.16 14.44
C SER A 182 4.16 14.44 14.59
N ALA A 183 4.60 15.47 13.89
CA ALA A 183 3.87 16.72 13.69
C ALA A 183 3.57 16.87 12.20
N THR A 184 2.30 16.95 11.83
CA THR A 184 1.84 17.05 10.45
C THR A 184 1.08 18.36 10.24
N PHE A 185 1.50 19.11 9.22
CA PHE A 185 0.86 20.34 8.75
C PHE A 185 0.26 20.05 7.39
N PHE A 186 -1.05 20.28 7.22
CA PHE A 186 -1.69 19.99 5.96
C PHE A 186 -2.82 20.96 5.64
N LYS A 187 -3.02 21.16 4.34
CA LYS A 187 -4.20 21.78 3.78
C LYS A 187 -4.71 20.90 2.65
N GLN A 188 -6.00 20.62 2.68
CA GLN A 188 -6.66 19.79 1.68
C GLN A 188 -7.89 20.51 1.16
N ASP A 189 -7.94 20.67 -0.15
CA ASP A 189 -9.06 21.15 -0.93
C ASP A 189 -9.49 20.06 -1.92
N PHE A 190 -10.65 20.21 -2.54
CA PHE A 190 -11.17 19.26 -3.51
C PHE A 190 -11.47 19.97 -4.82
N TYR A 191 -11.04 19.36 -5.90
CA TYR A 191 -11.36 19.78 -7.26
C TYR A 191 -12.35 18.78 -7.85
N THR A 192 -13.50 19.29 -8.27
CA THR A 192 -14.54 18.47 -8.89
C THR A 192 -14.19 18.21 -10.35
N ALA A 193 -13.93 16.95 -10.69
CA ALA A 193 -13.53 16.49 -12.02
C ALA A 193 -14.45 15.38 -12.52
N ARG A 194 -14.27 15.01 -13.77
CA ARG A 194 -14.89 13.80 -14.37
C ARG A 194 -13.82 13.03 -15.14
N TYR A 195 -14.04 11.72 -15.30
CA TYR A 195 -13.15 10.87 -16.09
C TYR A 195 -11.70 10.86 -15.56
N ILE A 196 -11.51 10.94 -14.24
CA ILE A 196 -10.21 10.64 -13.64
C ILE A 196 -10.10 9.13 -13.48
N TYR A 197 -11.04 8.53 -12.75
CA TYR A 197 -11.13 7.10 -12.48
C TYR A 197 -12.50 6.51 -12.81
N GLY A 198 -13.54 7.31 -12.75
CA GLY A 198 -14.89 6.93 -13.10
C GLY A 198 -15.19 7.20 -14.57
N PHE A 199 -16.28 6.60 -15.04
CA PHE A 199 -16.75 6.66 -16.42
C PHE A 199 -17.75 7.81 -16.61
N GLY A 200 -17.35 9.04 -16.26
CA GLY A 200 -18.14 10.24 -16.42
C GLY A 200 -18.90 10.67 -15.15
N ARG A 201 -18.77 9.94 -14.05
CA ARG A 201 -19.25 10.42 -12.74
C ARG A 201 -18.43 11.61 -12.28
N THR A 202 -19.06 12.45 -11.49
CA THR A 202 -18.37 13.52 -10.77
C THR A 202 -17.53 12.92 -9.66
N GLU A 203 -16.28 13.35 -9.57
CA GLU A 203 -15.27 12.89 -8.63
C GLU A 203 -14.63 14.10 -7.96
N ASP A 204 -14.55 14.09 -6.65
CA ASP A 204 -13.83 15.10 -5.88
C ASP A 204 -12.39 14.64 -5.68
N VAL A 205 -11.48 15.24 -6.43
CA VAL A 205 -10.05 14.94 -6.40
C VAL A 205 -9.39 15.82 -5.36
N PRO A 206 -8.80 15.25 -4.29
CA PRO A 206 -8.11 16.04 -3.28
C PRO A 206 -6.82 16.65 -3.85
N TYR A 207 -6.58 17.91 -3.52
CA TYR A 207 -5.32 18.60 -3.80
C TYR A 207 -4.94 19.48 -2.61
N GLY A 208 -3.68 19.91 -2.56
CA GLY A 208 -3.18 20.74 -1.48
C GLY A 208 -1.75 20.39 -1.12
N HIS A 209 -1.41 20.48 0.16
CA HIS A 209 -0.07 20.13 0.63
C HIS A 209 -0.11 19.53 2.02
N HIS A 210 0.89 18.68 2.29
CA HIS A 210 1.20 18.27 3.66
C HIS A 210 2.71 18.23 3.87
N VAL A 211 3.10 18.49 5.11
CA VAL A 211 4.45 18.30 5.61
C VAL A 211 4.35 17.58 6.93
N SER A 212 5.06 16.48 7.09
CA SER A 212 5.11 15.70 8.32
C SER A 212 6.56 15.53 8.77
N LEU A 213 6.82 15.84 10.01
CA LEU A 213 8.09 15.58 10.68
C LEU A 213 7.87 14.48 11.71
N THR A 214 8.71 13.45 11.70
CA THR A 214 8.65 12.32 12.61
C THR A 214 9.98 12.20 13.33
N MET A 215 9.93 12.02 14.64
CA MET A 215 11.11 11.74 15.47
C MET A 215 10.79 10.74 16.55
N GLY A 216 11.79 10.05 17.03
CA GLY A 216 11.62 9.14 18.16
C GLY A 216 12.81 8.23 18.36
N TRP A 217 12.55 7.15 19.06
CA TRP A 217 13.51 6.13 19.42
C TRP A 217 13.07 4.77 18.88
N SER A 218 14.02 3.97 18.46
CA SER A 218 13.79 2.60 18.00
C SER A 218 14.90 1.67 18.49
N ARG A 219 14.49 0.48 18.91
CA ARG A 219 15.38 -0.67 19.14
C ARG A 219 15.05 -1.72 18.10
N GLN A 220 16.02 -2.09 17.31
CA GLN A 220 15.91 -3.14 16.32
C GLN A 220 17.22 -3.94 16.27
N ARG A 221 17.13 -5.27 16.26
CA ARG A 221 18.30 -6.17 16.31
C ARG A 221 19.22 -5.88 17.51
N GLY A 222 18.65 -5.48 18.65
CA GLY A 222 19.41 -5.14 19.87
C GLY A 222 20.13 -3.78 19.82
N VAL A 223 19.99 -2.99 18.76
CA VAL A 223 20.61 -1.67 18.63
C VAL A 223 19.58 -0.58 18.88
N ASP A 224 19.90 0.30 19.84
CA ASP A 224 19.09 1.47 20.21
C ASP A 224 19.51 2.67 19.36
N ARG A 225 18.55 3.29 18.64
CA ARG A 225 18.85 4.42 17.76
C ARG A 225 17.74 5.46 17.75
N PRO A 226 18.05 6.76 17.86
CA PRO A 226 17.11 7.80 17.52
C PRO A 226 16.81 7.80 16.02
N TYR A 227 15.56 8.08 15.68
CA TYR A 227 15.04 8.18 14.31
C TYR A 227 14.59 9.61 14.00
N PHE A 228 14.85 10.06 12.78
CA PHE A 228 14.35 11.32 12.23
C PHE A 228 13.82 11.09 10.82
N GLY A 229 12.63 11.61 10.55
CA GLY A 229 11.99 11.52 9.24
C GLY A 229 11.25 12.79 8.88
N ALA A 230 11.20 13.10 7.60
CA ALA A 230 10.45 14.21 7.02
C ALA A 230 9.76 13.75 5.74
N GLU A 231 8.52 14.13 5.59
CA GLU A 231 7.73 13.90 4.39
C GLU A 231 7.06 15.20 3.97
N ALA A 232 7.12 15.53 2.70
CA ALA A 232 6.43 16.67 2.12
C ALA A 232 5.79 16.25 0.80
N GLU A 233 4.53 16.64 0.59
CA GLU A 233 3.82 16.43 -0.66
C GLU A 233 3.02 17.66 -1.01
N LYS A 234 3.01 18.00 -2.29
CA LYS A 234 2.23 19.10 -2.83
C LYS A 234 1.51 18.65 -4.09
N SER A 235 0.20 18.70 -4.05
CA SER A 235 -0.66 18.45 -5.20
C SER A 235 -1.29 19.75 -5.67
N LEU A 236 -1.27 20.00 -6.97
CA LEU A 236 -1.77 21.19 -7.63
C LEU A 236 -2.71 20.80 -8.75
N VAL A 237 -3.71 21.65 -8.98
CA VAL A 237 -4.61 21.52 -10.12
C VAL A 237 -4.53 22.82 -10.92
N THR A 238 -4.30 22.70 -12.23
CA THR A 238 -4.32 23.85 -13.12
C THR A 238 -5.77 24.25 -13.47
N PRO A 239 -6.00 25.47 -13.92
CA PRO A 239 -7.31 25.89 -14.43
C PRO A 239 -7.80 25.04 -15.62
N LEU A 240 -6.90 24.39 -16.33
CA LEU A 240 -7.19 23.48 -17.44
C LEU A 240 -7.57 22.05 -16.98
N GLY A 241 -7.50 21.75 -15.69
CA GLY A 241 -7.82 20.43 -15.12
C GLY A 241 -6.70 19.40 -15.22
N GLU A 242 -5.46 19.84 -15.24
CA GLU A 242 -4.27 18.99 -15.13
C GLU A 242 -3.88 18.88 -13.64
N PHE A 243 -3.44 17.69 -13.23
CA PHE A 243 -3.02 17.40 -11.85
C PHE A 243 -1.53 17.14 -11.81
N TYR A 244 -0.85 17.80 -10.89
CA TYR A 244 0.56 17.60 -10.59
C TYR A 244 0.70 17.24 -9.13
N THR A 245 1.49 16.23 -8.82
CA THR A 245 1.88 15.91 -7.45
C THR A 245 3.39 15.78 -7.38
N LEU A 246 3.99 16.45 -6.39
CA LEU A 246 5.40 16.35 -6.06
C LEU A 246 5.54 15.88 -4.62
N GLY A 247 6.38 14.88 -4.40
CA GLY A 247 6.62 14.28 -3.09
C GLY A 247 8.12 14.18 -2.78
N LEU A 248 8.44 14.42 -1.52
CA LEU A 248 9.77 14.19 -0.94
C LEU A 248 9.58 13.43 0.35
N ARG A 249 10.30 12.34 0.52
CA ARG A 249 10.38 11.60 1.79
C ARG A 249 11.85 11.37 2.11
N ALA A 250 12.25 11.66 3.34
CA ALA A 250 13.60 11.42 3.81
C ALA A 250 13.54 10.96 5.27
N GLY A 251 14.37 9.99 5.65
CA GLY A 251 14.45 9.53 7.02
C GLY A 251 15.66 8.65 7.25
N GLY A 252 16.03 8.45 8.51
CA GLY A 252 17.16 7.62 8.88
C GLY A 252 17.38 7.58 10.38
N PHE A 253 18.29 6.72 10.80
CA PHE A 253 18.67 6.53 12.19
C PHE A 253 20.03 7.15 12.44
N SER A 254 20.25 7.62 13.66
CA SER A 254 21.55 8.13 14.10
C SER A 254 22.19 7.13 15.09
N ASN A 255 23.39 6.65 14.74
CA ASN A 255 24.23 5.83 15.62
C ASN A 255 25.65 5.88 15.04
N ASP A 256 26.58 6.56 15.72
CA ASP A 256 27.94 6.81 15.22
C ASP A 256 27.98 7.33 13.75
N GLY A 257 26.91 7.99 13.35
CA GLY A 257 26.66 8.49 12.00
C GLY A 257 25.22 8.26 11.56
N LEU A 258 24.94 8.49 10.28
CA LEU A 258 23.62 8.28 9.68
C LEU A 258 23.52 6.86 9.12
N GLU A 259 22.56 6.06 9.63
CA GLU A 259 22.31 4.68 9.23
C GLU A 259 20.90 4.50 8.66
N ASP A 260 20.73 3.52 7.77
CA ASP A 260 19.46 3.20 7.09
C ASP A 260 18.78 4.46 6.52
N ALA A 261 19.57 5.44 6.08
CA ALA A 261 19.04 6.68 5.59
C ALA A 261 18.45 6.51 4.19
N THR A 262 17.26 7.04 4.00
CA THR A 262 16.52 6.89 2.74
C THR A 262 16.02 8.24 2.27
N VAL A 263 16.13 8.49 0.97
CA VAL A 263 15.51 9.62 0.27
C VAL A 263 14.69 9.07 -0.88
N LEU A 264 13.42 9.47 -0.95
CA LEU A 264 12.51 9.18 -2.05
C LEU A 264 11.96 10.50 -2.61
N LEU A 265 12.16 10.71 -3.89
CA LEU A 265 11.56 11.78 -4.67
C LEU A 265 10.51 11.18 -5.59
N SER A 266 9.31 11.73 -5.60
CA SER A 266 8.22 11.30 -6.48
C SER A 266 7.62 12.49 -7.20
N GLY A 267 7.22 12.27 -8.44
CA GLY A 267 6.51 13.26 -9.25
C GLY A 267 5.44 12.58 -10.08
N SER A 268 4.24 13.12 -10.13
CA SER A 268 3.19 12.62 -11.02
C SER A 268 2.48 13.76 -11.74
N LEU A 269 2.07 13.45 -12.96
CA LEU A 269 1.27 14.31 -13.82
C LEU A 269 0.09 13.51 -14.34
N THR A 270 -1.12 14.05 -14.22
CA THR A 270 -2.29 13.57 -14.95
C THR A 270 -2.78 14.70 -15.85
N SER A 271 -2.87 14.46 -17.16
CA SER A 271 -3.27 15.47 -18.14
C SER A 271 -4.72 15.91 -17.91
N ARG A 272 -5.07 17.05 -18.48
CA ARG A 272 -6.48 17.38 -18.73
C ARG A 272 -7.14 16.32 -19.60
N LEU A 273 -8.46 16.31 -19.63
CA LEU A 273 -9.22 15.46 -20.53
C LEU A 273 -9.09 15.98 -21.98
N ILE A 274 -8.61 15.11 -22.87
CA ILE A 274 -8.31 15.47 -24.27
C ILE A 274 -9.35 14.78 -25.17
N PRO A 275 -10.32 15.52 -25.75
CA PRO A 275 -11.27 14.95 -26.68
C PRO A 275 -10.62 14.69 -28.05
N ARG A 276 -10.87 13.51 -28.62
CA ARG A 276 -10.48 13.14 -29.97
C ARG A 276 -11.60 12.30 -30.62
N GLY A 277 -12.37 12.91 -31.50
CA GLY A 277 -13.57 12.30 -32.01
C GLY A 277 -14.58 11.97 -30.90
N GLN A 278 -14.95 10.71 -30.80
CA GLN A 278 -15.87 10.23 -29.75
C GLN A 278 -15.17 9.73 -28.50
N PHE A 279 -13.83 9.73 -28.47
CA PHE A 279 -13.04 9.28 -27.33
C PHE A 279 -12.54 10.44 -26.49
N LEU A 280 -12.42 10.19 -25.19
CA LEU A 280 -11.82 11.12 -24.24
C LEU A 280 -10.55 10.49 -23.66
N PHE A 281 -9.41 11.14 -23.87
CA PHE A 281 -8.11 10.61 -23.46
C PHE A 281 -7.61 11.28 -22.18
N ARG A 282 -6.93 10.49 -21.35
CA ARG A 282 -6.10 10.95 -20.24
C ARG A 282 -4.75 10.28 -20.31
N GLN A 283 -3.71 11.08 -20.08
CA GLN A 283 -2.35 10.61 -19.92
C GLN A 283 -1.92 10.80 -18.48
N SER A 284 -1.36 9.77 -17.87
CA SER A 284 -0.68 9.87 -16.59
C SER A 284 0.78 9.47 -16.72
N ILE A 285 1.65 10.20 -16.01
CA ILE A 285 3.08 9.92 -15.93
C ILE A 285 3.47 10.00 -14.45
N GLN A 286 4.24 9.04 -13.99
CA GLN A 286 4.82 8.99 -12.65
C GLN A 286 6.33 8.77 -12.77
N LEU A 287 7.09 9.48 -11.94
CA LEU A 287 8.54 9.41 -11.84
C LEU A 287 8.91 9.24 -10.37
N ASP A 288 9.74 8.25 -10.08
CA ASP A 288 10.20 8.00 -8.72
C ASP A 288 11.72 7.79 -8.71
N TYR A 289 12.38 8.39 -7.75
CA TYR A 289 13.78 8.15 -7.47
C TYR A 289 13.97 7.86 -5.98
N THR A 290 14.57 6.72 -5.69
CA THR A 290 14.86 6.30 -4.31
C THR A 290 16.35 6.06 -4.15
N ARG A 291 16.90 6.47 -3.01
CA ARG A 291 18.27 6.17 -2.62
C ARG A 291 18.33 5.81 -1.14
N VAL A 292 19.02 4.73 -0.84
CA VAL A 292 19.30 4.24 0.52
C VAL A 292 20.80 4.37 0.80
N TYR A 293 21.16 4.78 1.99
CA TYR A 293 22.53 4.99 2.45
C TYR A 293 22.78 4.18 3.72
N ASN A 294 23.98 3.62 3.83
CA ASN A 294 24.47 2.93 5.01
C ASN A 294 23.43 1.95 5.62
N GLN A 295 22.93 1.07 4.78
CA GLN A 295 21.90 0.10 5.11
C GLN A 295 22.44 -0.94 6.09
N ARG A 296 21.80 -1.09 7.26
CA ARG A 296 22.18 -2.03 8.30
C ARG A 296 21.06 -2.95 8.76
N THR A 297 19.87 -2.38 9.00
CA THR A 297 18.74 -3.12 9.56
C THR A 297 17.48 -3.03 8.69
N SER A 298 17.44 -2.08 7.77
CA SER A 298 16.32 -1.91 6.85
C SER A 298 16.32 -2.99 5.76
N THR A 299 15.15 -3.27 5.21
CA THR A 299 15.01 -4.18 4.07
C THR A 299 15.73 -3.61 2.86
N PRO A 300 16.37 -4.42 2.03
CA PRO A 300 16.98 -3.98 0.79
C PRO A 300 15.96 -3.26 -0.11
N LEU A 301 16.46 -2.25 -0.85
CA LEU A 301 15.67 -1.61 -1.89
C LEU A 301 15.47 -2.59 -3.03
N ASP A 302 14.22 -2.91 -3.34
CA ASP A 302 13.85 -3.85 -4.40
C ASP A 302 13.21 -3.13 -5.61
N ILE A 303 12.95 -3.86 -6.68
CA ILE A 303 12.32 -3.34 -7.91
C ILE A 303 10.81 -3.61 -7.97
N ASN A 304 10.24 -4.27 -6.98
CA ASN A 304 8.97 -4.98 -7.06
C ASN A 304 7.72 -4.20 -6.65
N ASN A 305 7.82 -2.97 -6.17
CA ASN A 305 6.73 -2.29 -5.47
C ASN A 305 6.13 -1.12 -6.24
N GLU A 306 5.30 -0.33 -5.59
CA GLU A 306 4.62 0.83 -6.18
C GLU A 306 5.58 1.90 -6.74
N PHE A 307 6.84 1.90 -6.29
CA PHE A 307 7.91 2.78 -6.77
C PHE A 307 8.89 2.09 -7.72
N GLY A 308 8.54 0.90 -8.21
CA GLY A 308 9.29 0.09 -9.16
C GLY A 308 8.40 -0.41 -10.29
N LEU A 309 8.70 -1.60 -10.84
CA LEU A 309 7.85 -2.21 -11.86
C LEU A 309 6.62 -2.86 -11.24
N GLN A 310 5.46 -2.52 -11.74
CA GLN A 310 4.20 -3.09 -11.25
C GLN A 310 4.13 -4.59 -11.58
N TYR A 311 3.76 -5.40 -10.57
CA TYR A 311 3.58 -6.85 -10.71
C TYR A 311 4.84 -7.66 -11.12
N PHE A 312 6.00 -7.04 -11.11
CA PHE A 312 7.28 -7.69 -11.40
C PHE A 312 7.90 -8.15 -10.08
N LYS A 313 7.71 -9.39 -9.70
CA LYS A 313 8.23 -9.94 -8.44
C LYS A 313 9.59 -10.60 -8.65
N ALA A 314 10.66 -9.89 -8.37
CA ALA A 314 12.03 -10.33 -8.53
C ALA A 314 12.80 -10.23 -7.20
N ASP A 315 12.81 -11.30 -6.42
CA ASP A 315 13.44 -11.33 -5.10
C ASP A 315 14.98 -11.24 -5.15
N SER A 316 15.55 -11.48 -6.33
CA SER A 316 17.00 -11.39 -6.58
C SER A 316 17.47 -9.98 -6.97
N LEU A 317 16.57 -9.05 -7.28
CA LEU A 317 16.92 -7.71 -7.74
C LEU A 317 16.80 -6.68 -6.61
N TRP A 318 17.89 -6.44 -5.95
CA TRP A 318 17.98 -5.45 -4.88
C TRP A 318 19.21 -4.55 -5.03
N GLY A 319 19.15 -3.36 -4.44
CA GLY A 319 20.20 -2.37 -4.55
C GLY A 319 20.06 -1.23 -3.57
N THR A 320 20.77 -0.13 -3.83
CA THR A 320 20.78 1.09 -3.00
C THR A 320 20.21 2.32 -3.70
N LYS A 321 20.01 2.23 -5.03
CA LYS A 321 19.40 3.30 -5.85
C LYS A 321 18.39 2.68 -6.79
N ARG A 322 17.23 3.32 -6.92
CA ARG A 322 16.19 2.92 -7.85
C ARG A 322 15.64 4.15 -8.56
N PHE A 323 15.44 4.05 -9.85
CA PHE A 323 14.74 5.03 -10.68
C PHE A 323 13.63 4.34 -11.43
N ASN A 324 12.45 4.93 -11.43
CA ASN A 324 11.26 4.38 -12.09
C ASN A 324 10.52 5.45 -12.89
N ILE A 325 9.99 5.06 -14.04
CA ILE A 325 9.05 5.84 -14.85
C ILE A 325 7.88 4.94 -15.19
N HIS A 326 6.67 5.42 -14.93
CA HIS A 326 5.42 4.78 -15.38
C HIS A 326 4.61 5.78 -16.20
N SER A 327 4.08 5.33 -17.34
CA SER A 327 3.28 6.15 -18.25
C SER A 327 2.07 5.34 -18.70
N GLU A 328 0.87 5.87 -18.51
CA GLU A 328 -0.40 5.21 -18.90
C GLU A 328 -1.29 6.18 -19.67
N THR A 329 -1.79 5.74 -20.82
CA THR A 329 -2.81 6.43 -21.61
C THR A 329 -4.13 5.69 -21.49
N LEU A 330 -5.14 6.32 -20.93
CA LEU A 330 -6.50 5.80 -20.79
C LEU A 330 -7.43 6.49 -21.80
N ALA A 331 -8.19 5.69 -22.55
CA ALA A 331 -9.14 6.17 -23.55
C ALA A 331 -10.57 5.78 -23.14
N PHE A 332 -11.35 6.74 -22.68
CA PHE A 332 -12.77 6.51 -22.39
C PHE A 332 -13.54 6.45 -23.72
N SER A 333 -14.08 5.28 -24.01
CA SER A 333 -14.81 5.03 -25.26
C SER A 333 -16.29 5.42 -25.14
N PRO A 334 -16.96 5.71 -26.25
CA PRO A 334 -18.42 5.89 -26.28
C PRO A 334 -19.16 4.54 -26.18
N TRP A 335 -18.44 3.43 -26.21
CA TRP A 335 -19.03 2.09 -26.28
C TRP A 335 -19.74 1.74 -24.98
N GLN A 336 -20.95 1.24 -25.15
CA GLN A 336 -21.74 0.70 -24.07
C GLN A 336 -22.36 -0.63 -24.49
N LEU A 337 -22.14 -1.68 -23.70
CA LEU A 337 -22.72 -3.00 -23.93
C LEU A 337 -23.31 -3.52 -22.63
N LEU A 338 -24.59 -3.86 -22.63
CA LEU A 338 -25.33 -4.37 -21.44
C LEU A 338 -25.15 -3.50 -20.20
N GLY A 339 -25.05 -2.17 -20.38
CA GLY A 339 -24.82 -1.21 -19.30
C GLY A 339 -23.35 -1.05 -18.90
N PHE A 340 -22.43 -1.85 -19.44
CA PHE A 340 -21.00 -1.67 -19.23
C PHE A 340 -20.43 -0.58 -20.13
N ARG A 341 -19.66 0.32 -19.56
CA ARG A 341 -18.82 1.29 -20.27
C ARG A 341 -17.39 0.79 -20.28
N PHE A 342 -16.65 1.10 -21.34
CA PHE A 342 -15.30 0.59 -21.58
C PHE A 342 -14.29 1.73 -21.67
N ALA A 343 -13.13 1.49 -21.11
CA ALA A 343 -11.97 2.38 -21.23
C ALA A 343 -10.72 1.52 -21.51
N PRO A 344 -10.36 1.30 -22.79
CA PRO A 344 -9.07 0.70 -23.11
C PRO A 344 -7.93 1.60 -22.67
N PHE A 345 -6.81 1.00 -22.29
CA PHE A 345 -5.59 1.70 -21.91
C PHE A 345 -4.34 1.00 -22.44
N ALA A 346 -3.29 1.78 -22.60
CA ALA A 346 -1.95 1.28 -22.87
C ALA A 346 -0.98 1.92 -21.87
N PHE A 347 0.06 1.18 -21.48
CA PHE A 347 1.05 1.67 -20.56
C PHE A 347 2.46 1.19 -20.93
N GLY A 348 3.43 1.96 -20.46
CA GLY A 348 4.83 1.58 -20.50
C GLY A 348 5.48 2.00 -19.18
N GLU A 349 6.35 1.16 -18.68
CA GLU A 349 7.11 1.41 -17.48
C GLU A 349 8.56 1.00 -17.65
N MET A 350 9.44 1.69 -16.95
CA MET A 350 10.87 1.42 -16.93
C MET A 350 11.36 1.55 -15.51
N ALA A 351 12.12 0.59 -15.03
CA ALA A 351 12.81 0.69 -13.77
C ALA A 351 14.28 0.34 -13.92
N MET A 352 15.11 1.06 -13.19
CA MET A 352 16.54 0.80 -13.05
C MET A 352 16.87 0.67 -11.57
N ILE A 353 17.65 -0.33 -11.23
CA ILE A 353 18.21 -0.54 -9.90
C ILE A 353 19.70 -0.78 -10.04
N ASN A 354 20.50 -0.24 -9.13
CA ASN A 354 21.94 -0.55 -9.10
C ASN A 354 22.19 -1.76 -8.23
N GLY A 355 23.27 -2.48 -8.52
CA GLY A 355 23.73 -3.57 -7.67
C GLY A 355 24.21 -3.11 -6.29
N PRO A 356 24.43 -4.05 -5.37
CA PRO A 356 24.85 -3.77 -4.00
C PRO A 356 26.26 -3.13 -3.91
N ASP A 357 27.10 -3.29 -4.90
CA ASP A 357 28.43 -2.71 -5.03
C ASP A 357 28.43 -1.19 -5.27
N GLY A 358 27.24 -0.58 -5.40
CA GLY A 358 27.08 0.87 -5.63
C GLY A 358 27.39 1.32 -7.04
N SER A 359 27.63 0.40 -7.97
CA SER A 359 27.88 0.69 -9.39
C SER A 359 26.77 1.58 -10.00
N ILE A 360 27.05 2.14 -11.16
CA ILE A 360 26.07 2.86 -11.99
C ILE A 360 24.89 1.92 -12.27
N PHE A 361 23.69 2.46 -12.42
CA PHE A 361 22.48 1.69 -12.73
C PHE A 361 22.76 0.60 -13.77
N ASP A 362 22.40 -0.62 -13.45
CA ASP A 362 22.44 -1.73 -14.40
C ASP A 362 21.43 -1.47 -15.55
N ARG A 363 21.40 -2.35 -16.52
CA ARG A 363 20.49 -2.24 -17.67
C ARG A 363 19.05 -2.11 -17.22
N PRO A 364 18.25 -1.21 -17.83
CA PRO A 364 16.87 -1.01 -17.43
C PRO A 364 16.01 -2.26 -17.65
N TYR A 365 15.04 -2.42 -16.78
CA TYR A 365 13.93 -3.34 -16.94
C TYR A 365 12.72 -2.58 -17.46
N PHE A 366 12.01 -3.17 -18.41
CA PHE A 366 10.83 -2.57 -19.03
C PHE A 366 9.62 -3.45 -18.84
N GLY A 367 8.45 -2.82 -18.68
CA GLY A 367 7.16 -3.44 -18.78
C GLY A 367 6.29 -2.66 -19.76
N PHE A 368 5.67 -3.35 -20.71
CA PHE A 368 4.76 -2.77 -21.67
C PHE A 368 3.46 -3.53 -21.64
N GLY A 369 2.38 -2.82 -21.87
CA GLY A 369 1.13 -3.54 -21.92
C GLY A 369 -0.07 -2.66 -22.19
N GLY A 370 -1.22 -3.28 -22.02
CA GLY A 370 -2.49 -2.61 -22.17
C GLY A 370 -3.60 -3.47 -21.61
N GLY A 371 -4.80 -2.95 -21.71
CA GLY A 371 -5.95 -3.64 -21.20
C GLY A 371 -7.22 -2.84 -21.36
N VAL A 372 -8.23 -3.27 -20.63
CA VAL A 372 -9.53 -2.61 -20.61
C VAL A 372 -10.01 -2.49 -19.19
N ARG A 373 -10.40 -1.28 -18.83
CA ARG A 373 -11.23 -1.02 -17.65
C ARG A 373 -12.69 -0.99 -18.05
N THR A 374 -13.53 -1.62 -17.26
CA THR A 374 -14.97 -1.61 -17.50
C THR A 374 -15.74 -1.40 -16.22
N ARG A 375 -16.88 -0.73 -16.34
CA ARG A 375 -17.79 -0.48 -15.22
C ARG A 375 -19.23 -0.47 -15.67
N ASN A 376 -20.09 -1.11 -14.88
CA ASN A 376 -21.52 -1.00 -14.99
C ASN A 376 -22.06 -0.29 -13.75
N GLU A 377 -22.68 0.87 -13.94
CA GLU A 377 -23.19 1.71 -12.83
C GLU A 377 -24.40 1.09 -12.13
N ASN A 378 -25.07 0.14 -12.78
CA ASN A 378 -26.24 -0.56 -12.20
C ASN A 378 -25.86 -1.78 -11.37
N LEU A 379 -24.58 -2.19 -11.40
CA LEU A 379 -24.09 -3.33 -10.66
C LEU A 379 -23.35 -2.87 -9.40
N ILE A 380 -23.40 -3.70 -8.36
CA ILE A 380 -22.71 -3.49 -7.09
C ILE A 380 -21.18 -3.60 -7.28
N PHE A 381 -20.73 -4.22 -8.36
CA PHE A 381 -19.31 -4.35 -8.68
C PHE A 381 -18.71 -2.99 -9.05
N GLY A 382 -17.51 -2.72 -8.53
CA GLY A 382 -16.73 -1.55 -8.91
C GLY A 382 -16.18 -1.66 -10.33
N THR A 383 -15.16 -0.88 -10.63
CA THR A 383 -14.43 -0.98 -11.89
C THR A 383 -13.70 -2.32 -11.95
N VAL A 384 -13.85 -3.02 -13.05
CA VAL A 384 -13.11 -4.25 -13.36
C VAL A 384 -12.03 -3.90 -14.38
N GLU A 385 -10.82 -4.38 -14.16
CA GLU A 385 -9.68 -4.21 -15.05
C GLU A 385 -9.17 -5.57 -15.50
N MET A 386 -8.97 -5.72 -16.80
CA MET A 386 -8.15 -6.77 -17.41
C MET A 386 -6.89 -6.11 -17.97
N ARG A 387 -5.73 -6.62 -17.59
CA ARG A 387 -4.42 -6.08 -17.96
C ARG A 387 -3.53 -7.20 -18.49
N ILE A 388 -2.84 -6.95 -19.58
CA ILE A 388 -1.81 -7.81 -20.16
C ILE A 388 -0.49 -7.04 -20.08
N ILE A 389 0.54 -7.68 -19.57
CA ILE A 389 1.86 -7.09 -19.39
C ILE A 389 2.89 -7.96 -20.07
N TYR A 390 3.80 -7.35 -20.80
CA TYR A 390 4.97 -7.97 -21.42
C TYR A 390 6.25 -7.38 -20.85
N TYR A 391 7.14 -8.23 -20.36
CA TYR A 391 8.47 -7.88 -19.87
C TYR A 391 9.52 -8.41 -20.85
N PRO A 392 10.18 -7.55 -21.65
CA PRO A 392 11.20 -7.97 -22.61
C PRO A 392 12.42 -8.63 -21.95
N ARG A 393 12.71 -8.25 -20.71
CA ARG A 393 13.76 -8.81 -19.88
C ARG A 393 13.16 -9.25 -18.55
N THR A 394 13.41 -10.48 -18.17
CA THR A 394 13.01 -11.06 -16.88
C THR A 394 14.23 -11.61 -16.15
N VAL A 395 14.08 -11.94 -14.89
CA VAL A 395 15.00 -12.78 -14.11
C VAL A 395 14.36 -14.14 -13.90
N GLU A 396 15.09 -15.07 -13.29
CA GLU A 396 14.61 -16.42 -13.00
C GLU A 396 13.21 -16.38 -12.35
N ASP A 397 12.35 -17.32 -12.71
CA ASP A 397 10.97 -17.50 -12.22
C ASP A 397 9.94 -16.44 -12.62
N ILE A 398 10.29 -15.45 -13.42
CA ILE A 398 9.34 -14.46 -13.91
C ILE A 398 8.95 -14.74 -15.36
N SER A 399 7.64 -14.97 -15.58
CA SER A 399 7.10 -15.09 -16.92
C SER A 399 7.18 -13.74 -17.68
N GLN A 400 7.61 -13.78 -18.93
CA GLN A 400 7.62 -12.62 -19.82
C GLN A 400 6.21 -12.04 -20.05
N PHE A 401 5.18 -12.86 -19.95
CA PHE A 401 3.80 -12.43 -20.07
C PHE A 401 3.04 -12.64 -18.78
N ASN A 402 2.29 -11.62 -18.38
CA ASN A 402 1.44 -11.66 -17.22
C ASN A 402 0.03 -11.13 -17.56
N ILE A 403 -1.00 -11.88 -17.21
CA ILE A 403 -2.39 -11.48 -17.39
C ILE A 403 -3.01 -11.31 -16.03
N ARG A 404 -3.66 -10.16 -15.80
CA ARG A 404 -4.28 -9.83 -14.53
C ARG A 404 -5.73 -9.41 -14.70
N PHE A 405 -6.57 -9.94 -13.82
CA PHE A 405 -7.92 -9.45 -13.62
C PHE A 405 -8.06 -8.86 -12.23
N THR A 406 -8.53 -7.63 -12.15
CA THR A 406 -8.77 -6.94 -10.88
C THR A 406 -10.23 -6.52 -10.83
N SER A 407 -10.98 -7.04 -9.88
CA SER A 407 -12.34 -6.59 -9.60
C SER A 407 -12.32 -5.56 -8.46
N ASN A 408 -13.23 -4.59 -8.49
CA ASN A 408 -13.29 -3.50 -7.50
C ASN A 408 -12.00 -2.68 -7.44
N LEU A 409 -11.46 -2.32 -8.60
CA LEU A 409 -10.35 -1.39 -8.68
C LEU A 409 -10.73 -0.10 -7.93
N ARG A 410 -10.20 0.05 -6.73
CA ARG A 410 -10.36 1.25 -5.91
C ARG A 410 -9.10 2.05 -6.08
N ILE A 411 -9.19 3.11 -6.83
CA ILE A 411 -8.11 4.07 -6.89
C ILE A 411 -8.23 4.92 -5.62
N LYS A 412 -7.31 4.67 -4.72
CA LYS A 412 -7.24 5.42 -3.47
C LYS A 412 -6.50 6.72 -3.75
N TYR A 413 -7.21 7.83 -3.65
CA TYR A 413 -6.51 9.06 -3.34
C TYR A 413 -5.83 8.90 -1.98
N SER A 414 -4.62 9.39 -1.81
CA SER A 414 -4.01 9.55 -0.48
C SER A 414 -4.77 10.65 0.28
N GLY A 415 -6.02 10.36 0.61
CA GLY A 415 -6.96 11.34 1.15
C GLY A 415 -6.83 11.56 2.64
N SER A 416 -5.96 10.83 3.34
CA SER A 416 -5.77 11.00 4.77
C SER A 416 -4.33 11.37 5.08
N PHE A 417 -4.10 12.65 5.34
CA PHE A 417 -2.83 13.14 5.90
C PHE A 417 -2.70 12.84 7.41
N VAL A 418 -3.74 12.24 8.00
CA VAL A 418 -3.79 11.83 9.41
C VAL A 418 -3.54 10.34 9.48
N ARG A 419 -2.37 9.97 9.96
CA ARG A 419 -1.95 8.57 10.12
C ARG A 419 -1.08 8.39 11.37
N ALA A 420 -0.91 7.16 11.78
CA ALA A 420 0.04 6.80 12.82
C ALA A 420 1.47 7.23 12.42
N PRO A 421 2.27 7.76 13.36
CA PRO A 421 3.70 7.96 13.14
C PRO A 421 4.37 6.68 12.66
N GLY A 422 5.30 6.78 11.72
CA GLY A 422 6.01 5.63 11.17
C GLY A 422 7.31 6.02 10.52
N PHE A 423 8.11 5.02 10.20
CA PHE A 423 9.31 5.21 9.39
C PHE A 423 8.94 5.57 7.96
N VAL A 424 9.82 6.27 7.28
CA VAL A 424 9.66 6.59 5.85
C VAL A 424 9.57 5.30 5.04
N ARG A 425 8.51 5.16 4.26
CA ARG A 425 8.31 4.03 3.33
C ARG A 425 8.97 4.34 2.00
N TYR A 426 9.76 3.40 1.51
CA TYR A 426 10.51 3.52 0.25
C TYR A 426 10.41 2.24 -0.63
N ASN A 427 9.93 1.13 -0.07
CA ASN A 427 9.57 -0.13 -0.73
C ASN A 427 8.07 -0.34 -0.73
#